data_18cb984b19cc4f96be5cf48b07db22fa
#
_entry.id   18cb984b19cc4f96be5cf48b07db22fa
#
_cell.length_a   1.000
_cell.length_b   1.000
_cell.length_c   1.000
_cell.angle_alpha   90.00
_cell.angle_beta   90.00
_cell.angle_gamma   90.00
#
_symmetry.space_group_name_H-M   'P 1'
#
loop_
_entity.id
_entity.type
_entity.pdbx_description
1 polymer ?
#
loop_
_entity_poly.entity_id
_entity_poly.type
_entity_poly.pdbx_seq_one_letter_code
_entity_poly.pdbx_strand_id
1 'polypeptide(L)'
;MKNRTWAMVFVSAIAALLLVWKLLPAGSGQTAGVYQDGRLIRSIYLPHAGQTETFEVPGPAGGNTIEVSAEGVRVSAAGCPDGVCMAHGLLKAGGGPIICLPNRLVIAFTDDTRADGADVVAGGRS
;
A
#
# COMPACT_ATOMS: atom_id res chain seq x y z
N MET A 1 -23.84 33.66 33.39
CA MET A 1 -22.37 33.77 33.41
C MET A 1 -21.67 32.40 33.50
N LYS A 2 -22.11 31.53 34.34
CA LYS A 2 -21.51 30.19 34.46
C LYS A 2 -21.54 29.36 33.15
N ASN A 3 -22.58 29.51 32.36
CA ASN A 3 -22.75 28.70 31.13
C ASN A 3 -21.81 29.16 29.99
N ARG A 4 -21.39 30.40 29.99
CA ARG A 4 -20.49 30.93 28.94
C ARG A 4 -19.04 30.46 29.16
N THR A 5 -18.61 30.37 30.39
CA THR A 5 -17.29 29.81 30.72
C THR A 5 -17.20 28.33 30.43
N TRP A 6 -18.23 27.57 30.74
CA TRP A 6 -18.33 26.17 30.41
C TRP A 6 -18.31 25.92 28.91
N ALA A 7 -19.06 26.75 28.16
CA ALA A 7 -19.06 26.65 26.70
C ALA A 7 -17.67 26.91 26.10
N MET A 8 -16.95 27.88 26.62
CA MET A 8 -15.58 28.18 26.16
C MET A 8 -14.61 27.03 26.45
N VAL A 9 -14.75 26.41 27.62
CA VAL A 9 -13.92 25.25 28.00
C VAL A 9 -14.20 24.07 27.06
N PHE A 10 -15.47 23.79 26.77
CA PHE A 10 -15.81 22.71 25.83
C PHE A 10 -15.32 22.99 24.42
N VAL A 11 -15.47 24.21 23.93
CA VAL A 11 -15.01 24.59 22.60
C VAL A 11 -13.48 24.48 22.51
N SER A 12 -12.76 24.93 23.53
CA SER A 12 -11.30 24.80 23.53
C SER A 12 -10.85 23.35 23.64
N ALA A 13 -11.53 22.53 24.40
CA ALA A 13 -11.24 21.10 24.50
C ALA A 13 -11.46 20.38 23.16
N ILE A 14 -12.57 20.68 22.49
CA ILE A 14 -12.86 20.12 21.16
C ILE A 14 -11.84 20.57 20.14
N ALA A 15 -11.48 21.86 20.15
CA ALA A 15 -10.46 22.40 19.25
C ALA A 15 -9.10 21.76 19.48
N ALA A 16 -8.71 21.56 20.73
CA ALA A 16 -7.47 20.86 21.07
C ALA A 16 -7.49 19.39 20.61
N LEU A 17 -8.61 18.72 20.79
CA LEU A 17 -8.78 17.34 20.36
C LEU A 17 -8.70 17.19 18.85
N LEU A 18 -9.34 18.11 18.12
CA LEU A 18 -9.27 18.13 16.66
C LEU A 18 -7.88 18.44 16.16
N LEU A 19 -7.17 19.33 16.84
CA LEU A 19 -5.79 19.65 16.50
C LEU A 19 -4.87 18.46 16.72
N VAL A 20 -5.01 17.79 17.84
CA VAL A 20 -4.26 16.56 18.14
C VAL A 20 -4.57 15.49 17.09
N TRP A 21 -5.84 15.34 16.71
CA TRP A 21 -6.21 14.36 15.69
C TRP A 21 -5.60 14.67 14.31
N LYS A 22 -5.48 15.96 13.98
CA LYS A 22 -4.82 16.37 12.72
C LYS A 22 -3.30 16.23 12.77
N LEU A 23 -2.72 16.36 13.94
CA LEU A 23 -1.28 16.22 14.12
C LEU A 23 -0.82 14.78 14.31
N LEU A 24 -1.73 13.89 14.71
CA LEU A 24 -1.42 12.47 14.69
C LEU A 24 -1.25 12.04 13.23
N PRO A 25 -0.06 11.55 12.87
CA PRO A 25 0.08 10.95 11.55
C PRO A 25 -0.92 9.79 11.48
N ALA A 26 -1.84 9.88 10.58
CA ALA A 26 -2.62 8.71 10.20
C ALA A 26 -1.63 7.74 9.55
N GLY A 27 -0.96 6.98 10.39
CA GLY A 27 -0.17 5.87 9.96
C GLY A 27 -1.12 4.78 9.48
N SER A 28 -1.74 5.00 8.36
CA SER A 28 -2.25 3.88 7.61
C SER A 28 -1.00 3.14 7.16
N GLY A 29 -0.61 2.15 7.92
CA GLY A 29 0.43 1.23 7.54
C GLY A 29 -0.04 0.51 6.28
N GLN A 30 0.13 1.15 5.14
CA GLN A 30 -0.21 0.56 3.87
C GLN A 30 0.85 -0.48 3.56
N THR A 31 0.42 -1.72 3.51
CA THR A 31 1.28 -2.85 3.20
C THR A 31 0.91 -3.37 1.83
N ALA A 32 1.91 -3.50 0.98
CA ALA A 32 1.75 -4.15 -0.31
C ALA A 32 2.37 -5.54 -0.25
N GLY A 33 1.70 -6.52 -0.84
CA GLY A 33 2.22 -7.86 -0.98
C GLY A 33 2.77 -8.09 -2.38
N VAL A 34 3.94 -8.68 -2.46
CA VAL A 34 4.52 -9.17 -3.70
C VAL A 34 4.33 -10.68 -3.76
N TYR A 35 3.60 -11.13 -4.75
CA TYR A 35 3.28 -12.55 -4.95
C TYR A 35 3.94 -13.04 -6.21
N GLN A 36 4.54 -14.20 -6.15
CA GLN A 36 5.09 -14.89 -7.30
C GLN A 36 4.63 -16.36 -7.28
N ASP A 37 4.13 -16.84 -8.39
CA ASP A 37 3.55 -18.18 -8.50
C ASP A 37 2.44 -18.45 -7.47
N GLY A 38 1.68 -17.40 -7.10
CA GLY A 38 0.62 -17.48 -6.11
C GLY A 38 1.08 -17.47 -4.67
N ARG A 39 2.37 -17.30 -4.41
CA ARG A 39 2.95 -17.24 -3.06
C ARG A 39 3.41 -15.85 -2.71
N LEU A 40 3.13 -15.44 -1.49
CA LEU A 40 3.66 -14.19 -0.95
C LEU A 40 5.17 -14.36 -0.71
N ILE A 41 5.97 -13.65 -1.49
CA ILE A 41 7.43 -13.70 -1.37
C ILE A 41 7.99 -12.53 -0.57
N ARG A 42 7.26 -11.42 -0.51
CA ARG A 42 7.70 -10.23 0.21
C ARG A 42 6.50 -9.38 0.61
N SER A 43 6.56 -8.83 1.81
CA SER A 43 5.64 -7.78 2.26
C SER A 43 6.39 -6.46 2.28
N ILE A 44 5.77 -5.42 1.73
CA ILE A 44 6.38 -4.12 1.59
C ILE A 44 5.58 -3.13 2.44
N TYR A 45 6.27 -2.44 3.34
CA TYR A 45 5.73 -1.28 4.02
C TYR A 45 6.15 -0.03 3.26
N LEU A 46 5.20 0.84 2.98
CA LEU A 46 5.52 2.09 2.30
C LEU A 46 6.42 2.94 3.20
N PRO A 47 7.55 3.43 2.67
CA PRO A 47 8.46 4.25 3.45
C PRO A 47 7.87 5.64 3.73
N HIS A 48 8.57 6.39 4.55
CA HIS A 48 8.21 7.78 4.81
C HIS A 48 8.39 8.65 3.56
N ALA A 49 7.72 9.80 3.55
CA ALA A 49 7.81 10.74 2.45
C ALA A 49 9.25 11.11 2.12
N GLY A 50 9.58 11.12 0.84
CA GLY A 50 10.92 11.42 0.34
C GLY A 50 11.88 10.24 0.30
N GLN A 51 11.47 9.07 0.77
CA GLN A 51 12.26 7.85 0.70
C GLN A 51 11.78 6.97 -0.43
N THR A 52 12.72 6.33 -1.11
CA THR A 52 12.43 5.37 -2.17
C THR A 52 13.30 4.14 -1.96
N GLU A 53 12.69 2.98 -2.03
CA GLU A 53 13.37 1.69 -1.94
C GLU A 53 13.20 0.96 -3.26
N THR A 54 14.27 0.33 -3.74
CA THR A 54 14.24 -0.44 -4.99
C THR A 54 14.80 -1.84 -4.73
N PHE A 55 14.13 -2.85 -5.25
CA PHE A 55 14.61 -4.22 -5.17
C PHE A 55 14.20 -5.00 -6.42
N GLU A 56 14.89 -6.10 -6.67
CA GLU A 56 14.63 -6.96 -7.81
C GLU A 56 13.95 -8.26 -7.38
N VAL A 57 13.01 -8.70 -8.20
CA VAL A 57 12.38 -10.01 -8.06
C VAL A 57 12.73 -10.82 -9.29
N PRO A 58 13.53 -11.88 -9.16
CA PRO A 58 13.87 -12.73 -10.29
C PRO A 58 12.65 -13.46 -10.83
N GLY A 59 12.64 -13.74 -12.11
CA GLY A 59 11.55 -14.46 -12.76
C GLY A 59 11.98 -15.06 -14.08
N PRO A 60 11.16 -15.97 -14.66
CA PRO A 60 11.51 -16.70 -15.87
C PRO A 60 11.71 -15.81 -17.12
N ALA A 61 11.08 -14.65 -17.13
CA ALA A 61 11.22 -13.70 -18.24
C ALA A 61 12.22 -12.57 -17.96
N GLY A 62 13.18 -12.78 -17.05
CA GLY A 62 14.23 -11.81 -16.70
C GLY A 62 13.97 -11.04 -15.41
N GLY A 63 12.83 -11.26 -14.77
CA GLY A 63 12.50 -10.62 -13.50
C GLY A 63 11.95 -9.21 -13.62
N ASN A 64 11.69 -8.62 -12.47
CA ASN A 64 11.14 -7.27 -12.36
C ASN A 64 11.92 -6.46 -11.32
N THR A 65 12.15 -5.20 -11.62
CA THR A 65 12.67 -4.24 -10.64
C THR A 65 11.49 -3.44 -10.08
N ILE A 66 11.34 -3.48 -8.78
CA ILE A 66 10.22 -2.86 -8.08
C ILE A 66 10.72 -1.65 -7.30
N GLU A 67 10.06 -0.52 -7.49
CA GLU A 67 10.34 0.72 -6.79
C GLU A 67 9.20 1.04 -5.84
N VAL A 68 9.52 1.25 -4.57
CA VAL A 68 8.58 1.54 -3.51
C VAL A 68 8.83 2.96 -3.00
N SER A 69 7.79 3.76 -2.98
CA SER A 69 7.83 5.11 -2.42
C SER A 69 6.66 5.32 -1.45
N ALA A 70 6.66 6.46 -0.77
CA ALA A 70 5.55 6.82 0.10
C ALA A 70 4.21 6.93 -0.65
N GLU A 71 4.26 7.16 -1.95
CA GLU A 71 3.08 7.32 -2.80
C GLU A 71 2.53 5.99 -3.31
N GLY A 72 3.34 4.96 -3.36
CA GLY A 72 2.92 3.66 -3.85
C GLY A 72 4.07 2.81 -4.36
N VAL A 73 3.72 1.82 -5.17
CA VAL A 73 4.64 0.82 -5.71
C VAL A 73 4.54 0.81 -7.22
N ARG A 74 5.65 0.72 -7.91
CA ARG A 74 5.67 0.55 -9.36
C ARG A 74 6.74 -0.43 -9.80
N VAL A 75 6.57 -0.97 -10.98
CA VAL A 75 7.63 -1.74 -11.66
C VAL A 75 8.42 -0.76 -12.53
N SER A 76 9.66 -0.50 -12.16
CA SER A 76 10.52 0.44 -12.87
C SER A 76 11.26 -0.19 -14.04
N ALA A 77 11.49 -1.50 -13.98
CA ALA A 77 12.07 -2.28 -15.06
C ALA A 77 11.53 -3.70 -15.05
N ALA A 78 11.36 -4.29 -16.20
CA ALA A 78 10.88 -5.66 -16.33
C ALA A 78 11.49 -6.32 -17.56
N GLY A 79 11.79 -7.61 -17.42
CA GLY A 79 12.26 -8.42 -18.53
C GLY A 79 11.15 -8.92 -19.46
N CYS A 80 9.89 -8.73 -19.09
CA CYS A 80 8.78 -9.18 -19.92
C CYS A 80 8.69 -8.36 -21.22
N PRO A 81 8.48 -9.02 -22.40
CA PRO A 81 8.55 -8.34 -23.69
C PRO A 81 7.40 -7.36 -23.96
N ASP A 82 6.24 -7.57 -23.38
CA ASP A 82 5.06 -6.71 -23.57
C ASP A 82 5.05 -5.48 -22.66
N GLY A 83 5.83 -5.47 -21.58
CA GLY A 83 5.97 -4.29 -20.72
C GLY A 83 4.71 -3.86 -19.99
N VAL A 84 3.71 -4.72 -19.89
CA VAL A 84 2.40 -4.39 -19.30
C VAL A 84 2.53 -3.96 -17.83
N CYS A 85 3.39 -4.62 -17.09
CA CYS A 85 3.64 -4.30 -15.67
C CYS A 85 4.27 -2.91 -15.50
N MET A 86 5.15 -2.51 -16.41
CA MET A 86 5.71 -1.16 -16.41
C MET A 86 4.68 -0.12 -16.84
N ALA A 87 3.85 -0.45 -17.80
CA ALA A 87 2.81 0.44 -18.32
C ALA A 87 1.70 0.71 -17.30
N HIS A 88 1.53 -0.15 -16.29
CA HIS A 88 0.56 0.06 -15.23
C HIS A 88 0.82 1.36 -14.44
N GLY A 89 2.09 1.74 -14.32
CA GLY A 89 2.47 2.93 -13.56
C GLY A 89 2.43 2.70 -12.06
N LEU A 90 2.20 3.77 -11.31
CA LEU A 90 2.23 3.74 -9.86
C LEU A 90 0.97 3.08 -9.29
N LEU A 91 1.16 2.00 -8.53
CA LEU A 91 0.10 1.35 -7.78
C LEU A 91 -0.08 2.06 -6.44
N LYS A 92 -1.25 2.62 -6.24
CA LYS A 92 -1.66 3.24 -4.98
C LYS A 92 -2.63 2.34 -4.22
N ALA A 93 -2.77 2.59 -2.93
CA ALA A 93 -3.77 1.89 -2.13
C ALA A 93 -5.17 2.07 -2.74
N GLY A 94 -5.91 0.98 -2.84
CA GLY A 94 -7.23 0.96 -3.49
C GLY A 94 -7.19 0.81 -5.00
N GLY A 95 -6.03 0.85 -5.63
CA GLY A 95 -5.87 0.56 -7.05
C GLY A 95 -5.85 -0.92 -7.35
N GLY A 96 -6.03 -1.26 -8.63
CA GLY A 96 -5.93 -2.64 -9.08
C GLY A 96 -4.50 -3.17 -9.04
N PRO A 97 -4.30 -4.47 -8.94
CA PRO A 97 -2.96 -5.03 -8.81
C PRO A 97 -2.12 -4.84 -10.07
N ILE A 98 -0.80 -4.79 -9.89
CA ILE A 98 0.15 -4.91 -11.00
C ILE A 98 0.36 -6.40 -11.26
N ILE A 99 0.17 -6.82 -12.49
CA ILE A 99 0.30 -8.21 -12.88
C ILE A 99 1.33 -8.33 -14.01
N CYS A 100 2.34 -9.16 -13.80
CA CYS A 100 3.32 -9.51 -14.82
C CYS A 100 3.22 -11.02 -15.08
N LEU A 101 2.46 -11.40 -16.11
CA LEU A 101 2.22 -12.80 -16.43
C LEU A 101 3.48 -13.58 -16.80
N PRO A 102 4.39 -13.04 -17.64
CA PRO A 102 5.61 -13.75 -17.99
C PRO A 102 6.50 -14.10 -16.81
N ASN A 103 6.55 -13.24 -15.79
CA ASN A 103 7.30 -13.48 -14.56
C ASN A 103 6.43 -14.06 -13.42
N ARG A 104 5.13 -14.24 -13.67
CA ARG A 104 4.15 -14.73 -12.69
C ARG A 104 4.11 -13.89 -11.41
N LEU A 105 4.32 -12.60 -11.58
CA LEU A 105 4.41 -11.64 -10.49
C LEU A 105 3.11 -10.87 -10.34
N VAL A 106 2.65 -10.74 -9.10
CA VAL A 106 1.50 -9.90 -8.75
C VAL A 106 1.89 -9.02 -7.57
N ILE A 107 1.62 -7.73 -7.69
CA ILE A 107 1.80 -6.77 -6.61
C ILE A 107 0.45 -6.17 -6.28
N ALA A 108 0.00 -6.31 -5.05
CA ALA A 108 -1.28 -5.81 -4.60
C ALA A 108 -1.17 -5.23 -3.20
N PHE A 109 -1.92 -4.18 -2.92
CA PHE A 109 -2.06 -3.67 -1.57
C PHE A 109 -2.92 -4.61 -0.74
N THR A 110 -2.45 -4.90 0.45
CA THR A 110 -3.19 -5.65 1.44
C THR A 110 -3.84 -4.66 2.40
N ASP A 111 -5.15 -4.68 2.45
CA ASP A 111 -5.92 -3.99 3.46
C ASP A 111 -6.12 -4.98 4.61
N ASP A 112 -5.71 -4.62 5.80
CA ASP A 112 -5.80 -5.50 6.97
C ASP A 112 -7.23 -5.99 7.21
N THR A 113 -8.21 -5.14 6.89
CA THR A 113 -9.61 -5.51 7.01
C THR A 113 -10.06 -6.50 5.92
N ARG A 114 -9.41 -6.45 4.77
CA ARG A 114 -9.69 -7.36 3.67
C ARG A 114 -8.90 -8.64 3.73
N ALA A 115 -7.77 -8.61 4.41
CA ALA A 115 -6.91 -9.79 4.52
C ALA A 115 -7.69 -10.97 5.12
N ASP A 116 -8.41 -10.74 6.18
CA ASP A 116 -9.21 -11.78 6.82
C ASP A 116 -10.34 -12.29 5.92
N GLY A 117 -11.08 -11.38 5.31
CA GLY A 117 -12.15 -11.73 4.40
C GLY A 117 -11.67 -12.32 3.09
N ALA A 118 -10.58 -11.77 2.55
CA ALA A 118 -10.00 -12.24 1.31
C ALA A 118 -9.38 -13.62 1.44
N ASP A 119 -8.70 -13.88 2.53
CA ASP A 119 -8.12 -15.18 2.81
C ASP A 119 -9.19 -16.28 2.87
N VAL A 120 -10.29 -15.97 3.53
CA VAL A 120 -11.41 -16.91 3.61
C VAL A 120 -12.02 -17.14 2.24
N VAL A 121 -12.20 -16.10 1.45
CA VAL A 121 -12.89 -16.18 0.16
C VAL A 121 -11.95 -16.68 -0.93
N ALA A 122 -10.80 -16.06 -1.07
CA ALA A 122 -9.89 -16.35 -2.18
C ALA A 122 -9.14 -17.67 -1.96
N GLY A 123 -8.65 -17.89 -0.77
CA GLY A 123 -7.91 -19.11 -0.43
C GLY A 123 -8.76 -20.34 -0.53
N GLY A 124 -10.01 -20.25 -0.15
CA GLY A 124 -10.92 -21.37 -0.24
C GLY A 124 -11.42 -21.68 -1.65
N ARG A 125 -11.20 -20.76 -2.57
CA ARG A 125 -11.72 -20.89 -3.94
C ARG A 125 -10.71 -21.31 -4.95
N SER A 126 -9.48 -21.08 -4.66
CA SER A 126 -8.41 -21.35 -5.63
C SER A 126 -8.25 -22.79 -5.98
#